data_3450b143937410c5c264104b42f564ad
#
_entry.id   3450b143937410c5c264104b42f564ad
#
_cell.length_a   1.000
_cell.length_b   1.000
_cell.length_c   1.000
_cell.angle_alpha   90.00
_cell.angle_beta   90.00
_cell.angle_gamma   90.00
#
_symmetry.space_group_name_H-M   'P 1'
#
loop_
_entity.id
_entity.type
_entity.pdbx_description
1 polymer ?
#
loop_
_entity_poly.entity_id
_entity_poly.type
_entity_poly.pdbx_seq_one_letter_code
_entity_poly.pdbx_strand_id
1 'polypeptide(L)'
;VLGSRGLGDVYKRQDLLHCTSNTAPIHCPVPLVLTLHDIIFLEPKQGGNTSWYQNMGWHYRRLVVPRILPKCKRIITVSHFERDRIREALCLPKEQIMAIYNGYSQHFHPLSGISAITHKYIHSDDYLFFLGNTDPKKNVPRTLKAYSLYLKRSSRKRPLLIADLREDKLDMILREQHIEEIKPYLSYPGYISNKDLAYLYNGAFVFLYTSLRESFGIPMLEAMACGTPVITGNTSAMPEIAGKGGLLADPFNEEEVASLLLRLEEDQAFHDEQIKYGLQRSRLFSWNHTARKLLQVYMEVIQSLKK
;
A
#
# COMPACT_ATOMS: atom_id res chain seq x y z
N VAL A 1 -17.08 -16.42 -7.79
CA VAL A 1 -16.80 -17.57 -6.91
C VAL A 1 -16.88 -17.14 -5.44
N LEU A 2 -18.03 -16.63 -5.03
CA LEU A 2 -18.25 -16.23 -3.61
C LEU A 2 -19.05 -17.28 -2.81
N GLY A 3 -19.45 -18.37 -3.45
CA GLY A 3 -20.50 -19.21 -2.89
C GLY A 3 -20.10 -20.50 -2.19
N SER A 4 -18.90 -21.04 -2.37
CA SER A 4 -18.70 -22.42 -1.93
C SER A 4 -17.47 -22.71 -1.07
N ARG A 5 -16.62 -21.73 -0.80
CA ARG A 5 -15.39 -21.99 -0.02
C ARG A 5 -15.63 -22.27 1.46
N GLY A 6 -16.78 -21.90 2.02
CA GLY A 6 -17.07 -22.10 3.44
C GLY A 6 -17.59 -23.48 3.82
N LEU A 7 -18.30 -24.17 2.93
CA LEU A 7 -18.95 -25.47 3.26
C LEU A 7 -18.06 -26.68 2.96
N GLY A 8 -17.27 -26.65 1.88
CA GLY A 8 -16.40 -27.75 1.51
C GLY A 8 -15.25 -28.00 2.49
N ASP A 9 -14.78 -26.95 3.18
CA ASP A 9 -13.66 -27.06 4.11
C ASP A 9 -14.09 -27.55 5.50
N VAL A 10 -15.35 -27.37 5.86
CA VAL A 10 -15.93 -27.81 7.16
C VAL A 10 -16.02 -29.34 7.25
N TYR A 11 -16.10 -30.06 6.13
CA TYR A 11 -16.21 -31.52 6.10
C TYR A 11 -14.87 -32.27 6.12
N LYS A 12 -13.75 -31.55 6.01
CA LYS A 12 -12.42 -32.12 6.21
C LYS A 12 -12.05 -32.03 7.69
N ARG A 13 -11.40 -33.05 8.23
CA ARG A 13 -10.88 -33.00 9.62
C ARG A 13 -9.80 -31.92 9.73
N GLN A 14 -10.23 -30.70 10.03
CA GLN A 14 -9.37 -29.53 10.18
C GLN A 14 -9.24 -29.18 11.66
N ASP A 15 -8.02 -28.86 12.10
CA ASP A 15 -7.75 -28.43 13.46
C ASP A 15 -8.05 -26.92 13.65
N LEU A 16 -8.05 -26.15 12.56
CA LEU A 16 -8.19 -24.70 12.58
C LEU A 16 -8.60 -24.19 11.19
N LEU A 17 -9.37 -23.11 11.14
CA LEU A 17 -9.67 -22.36 9.92
C LEU A 17 -9.02 -20.98 10.00
N HIS A 18 -8.23 -20.61 8.98
CA HIS A 18 -7.74 -19.24 8.81
C HIS A 18 -8.37 -18.58 7.57
N CYS A 19 -9.15 -17.55 7.81
CA CYS A 19 -9.67 -16.69 6.75
C CYS A 19 -8.72 -15.51 6.53
N THR A 20 -8.13 -15.44 5.33
CA THR A 20 -7.07 -14.47 4.97
C THR A 20 -7.60 -13.15 4.40
N SER A 21 -8.91 -12.93 4.44
CA SER A 21 -9.58 -11.70 4.00
C SER A 21 -10.51 -11.19 5.10
N ASN A 22 -10.98 -9.94 4.98
CA ASN A 22 -11.76 -9.23 6.02
C ASN A 22 -13.08 -9.90 6.43
N THR A 23 -13.35 -11.13 6.01
CA THR A 23 -14.59 -11.86 6.33
C THR A 23 -14.32 -13.34 6.62
N ALA A 24 -15.23 -13.96 7.39
CA ALA A 24 -15.20 -15.38 7.70
C ALA A 24 -16.65 -15.91 7.86
N PRO A 25 -16.87 -17.22 7.94
CA PRO A 25 -18.18 -17.80 8.25
C PRO A 25 -18.68 -17.36 9.62
N ILE A 26 -19.96 -17.00 9.72
CA ILE A 26 -20.59 -16.63 11.00
C ILE A 26 -20.65 -17.84 11.96
N HIS A 27 -20.80 -19.03 11.38
CA HIS A 27 -20.73 -20.29 12.11
C HIS A 27 -19.52 -21.10 11.62
N CYS A 28 -18.60 -21.40 12.54
CA CYS A 28 -17.41 -22.18 12.27
C CYS A 28 -17.23 -23.20 13.39
N PRO A 29 -17.25 -24.53 13.09
CA PRO A 29 -17.14 -25.59 14.10
C PRO A 29 -15.72 -25.81 14.59
N VAL A 30 -14.73 -25.21 13.95
CA VAL A 30 -13.32 -25.27 14.34
C VAL A 30 -12.82 -23.90 14.80
N PRO A 31 -11.69 -23.85 15.52
CA PRO A 31 -11.08 -22.58 15.92
C PRO A 31 -10.85 -21.67 14.71
N LEU A 32 -11.28 -20.43 14.84
CA LEU A 32 -11.18 -19.45 13.75
C LEU A 32 -10.05 -18.45 14.01
N VAL A 33 -9.18 -18.30 13.03
CA VAL A 33 -8.22 -17.20 12.89
C VAL A 33 -8.67 -16.33 11.73
N LEU A 34 -8.64 -15.02 11.89
CA LEU A 34 -9.05 -14.06 10.86
C LEU A 34 -7.94 -13.06 10.60
N THR A 35 -7.55 -12.87 9.34
CA THR A 35 -6.81 -11.68 8.94
C THR A 35 -7.79 -10.56 8.59
N LEU A 36 -7.79 -9.51 9.41
CA LEU A 36 -8.53 -8.27 9.20
C LEU A 36 -7.54 -7.18 8.77
N HIS A 37 -7.47 -6.91 7.48
CA HIS A 37 -6.48 -5.98 6.92
C HIS A 37 -6.72 -4.54 7.35
N ASP A 38 -7.98 -4.12 7.42
CA ASP A 38 -8.42 -2.79 7.81
C ASP A 38 -9.90 -2.79 8.23
N ILE A 39 -10.34 -1.63 8.70
CA ILE A 39 -11.74 -1.35 9.03
C ILE A 39 -12.30 -0.16 8.25
N ILE A 40 -11.77 0.14 7.07
CA ILE A 40 -12.24 1.24 6.20
C ILE A 40 -13.74 1.13 5.94
N PHE A 41 -14.28 -0.10 5.86
CA PHE A 41 -15.71 -0.34 5.68
C PHE A 41 -16.58 0.14 6.87
N LEU A 42 -16.02 0.41 8.05
CA LEU A 42 -16.73 1.01 9.18
C LEU A 42 -16.78 2.54 9.13
N GLU A 43 -15.92 3.15 8.33
CA GLU A 43 -15.85 4.60 8.19
C GLU A 43 -17.00 5.15 7.32
N PRO A 44 -17.31 6.46 7.47
CA PRO A 44 -18.21 7.13 6.54
C PRO A 44 -17.69 6.98 5.10
N LYS A 45 -18.60 6.75 4.16
CA LYS A 45 -18.23 6.74 2.74
C LYS A 45 -17.70 8.11 2.35
N GLN A 46 -16.46 8.16 1.91
CA GLN A 46 -15.94 9.31 1.19
C GLN A 46 -16.59 9.30 -0.20
N GLY A 47 -17.22 10.42 -0.59
CA GLY A 47 -18.03 10.53 -1.80
C GLY A 47 -17.27 10.06 -3.06
N GLY A 48 -17.93 9.28 -3.88
CA GLY A 48 -17.46 8.75 -5.16
C GLY A 48 -18.47 7.78 -5.74
N ASN A 49 -18.51 7.62 -7.06
CA ASN A 49 -19.36 6.65 -7.75
C ASN A 49 -18.87 5.22 -7.44
N THR A 50 -19.35 4.65 -6.34
CA THR A 50 -19.11 3.23 -6.02
C THR A 50 -20.10 2.38 -6.80
N SER A 51 -19.62 1.29 -7.42
CA SER A 51 -20.50 0.33 -8.09
C SER A 51 -21.49 -0.29 -7.09
N TRP A 52 -22.68 -0.70 -7.57
CA TRP A 52 -23.67 -1.40 -6.73
C TRP A 52 -23.06 -2.60 -5.98
N TYR A 53 -22.17 -3.33 -6.64
CA TYR A 53 -21.46 -4.48 -6.05
C TYR A 53 -20.53 -4.08 -4.89
N GLN A 54 -19.79 -2.99 -5.04
CA GLN A 54 -18.93 -2.44 -3.97
C GLN A 54 -19.78 -1.98 -2.79
N ASN A 55 -20.94 -1.38 -3.05
CA ASN A 55 -21.89 -0.97 -2.01
C ASN A 55 -22.42 -2.17 -1.22
N MET A 56 -22.82 -3.23 -1.90
CA MET A 56 -23.30 -4.47 -1.28
C MET A 56 -22.21 -5.11 -0.40
N GLY A 57 -20.97 -5.19 -0.90
CA GLY A 57 -19.83 -5.70 -0.14
C GLY A 57 -19.49 -4.85 1.09
N TRP A 58 -19.69 -3.53 1.01
CA TRP A 58 -19.49 -2.62 2.14
C TRP A 58 -20.54 -2.87 3.25
N HIS A 59 -21.82 -2.95 2.92
CA HIS A 59 -22.90 -3.26 3.87
C HIS A 59 -22.73 -4.66 4.48
N TYR A 60 -22.39 -5.65 3.65
CA TYR A 60 -22.13 -7.00 4.12
C TYR A 60 -21.01 -7.04 5.18
N ARG A 61 -19.87 -6.38 4.95
CA ARG A 61 -18.77 -6.33 5.92
C ARG A 61 -19.17 -5.63 7.21
N ARG A 62 -19.91 -4.54 7.16
CA ARG A 62 -20.41 -3.82 8.36
C ARG A 62 -21.31 -4.69 9.23
N LEU A 63 -22.10 -5.56 8.63
CA LEU A 63 -23.01 -6.45 9.36
C LEU A 63 -22.31 -7.72 9.88
N VAL A 64 -21.46 -8.30 9.07
CA VAL A 64 -20.90 -9.64 9.31
C VAL A 64 -19.63 -9.57 10.18
N VAL A 65 -18.71 -8.65 9.89
CA VAL A 65 -17.42 -8.61 10.59
C VAL A 65 -17.58 -8.43 12.10
N PRO A 66 -18.36 -7.49 12.64
CA PRO A 66 -18.54 -7.36 14.09
C PRO A 66 -19.12 -8.61 14.76
N ARG A 67 -19.89 -9.43 14.03
CA ARG A 67 -20.46 -10.69 14.55
C ARG A 67 -19.49 -11.86 14.55
N ILE A 68 -18.47 -11.80 13.70
CA ILE A 68 -17.44 -12.84 13.57
C ILE A 68 -16.33 -12.64 14.59
N LEU A 69 -15.91 -11.39 14.81
CA LEU A 69 -14.71 -11.05 15.59
C LEU A 69 -14.71 -11.64 17.01
N PRO A 70 -15.82 -11.62 17.78
CA PRO A 70 -15.86 -12.23 19.11
C PRO A 70 -15.65 -13.74 19.09
N LYS A 71 -15.89 -14.40 17.96
CA LYS A 71 -15.72 -15.85 17.75
C LYS A 71 -14.31 -16.25 17.32
N CYS A 72 -13.51 -15.27 16.90
CA CYS A 72 -12.13 -15.53 16.47
C CYS A 72 -11.25 -15.82 17.69
N LYS A 73 -10.48 -16.92 17.64
CA LYS A 73 -9.45 -17.21 18.63
C LYS A 73 -8.27 -16.25 18.54
N ARG A 74 -7.95 -15.81 17.31
CA ARG A 74 -6.96 -14.76 17.04
C ARG A 74 -7.41 -13.93 15.82
N ILE A 75 -7.14 -12.65 15.90
CA ILE A 75 -7.29 -11.69 14.81
C ILE A 75 -5.90 -11.20 14.46
N ILE A 76 -5.57 -11.24 13.17
CA ILE A 76 -4.29 -10.78 12.63
C ILE A 76 -4.57 -9.55 11.79
N THR A 77 -3.74 -8.54 11.90
CA THR A 77 -3.76 -7.38 11.02
C THR A 77 -2.35 -7.07 10.51
N VAL A 78 -2.25 -6.15 9.55
CA VAL A 78 -1.03 -5.98 8.75
C VAL A 78 -0.06 -4.94 9.31
N SER A 79 -0.48 -4.12 10.29
CA SER A 79 0.34 -3.09 10.92
C SER A 79 -0.07 -2.86 12.38
N HIS A 80 0.82 -2.28 13.18
CA HIS A 80 0.46 -1.85 14.54
C HIS A 80 -0.56 -0.71 14.52
N PHE A 81 -0.45 0.18 13.53
CA PHE A 81 -1.43 1.23 13.31
C PHE A 81 -2.85 0.65 13.13
N GLU A 82 -3.04 -0.32 12.23
CA GLU A 82 -4.36 -0.95 12.05
C GLU A 82 -4.77 -1.79 13.26
N ARG A 83 -3.83 -2.45 13.94
CA ARG A 83 -4.13 -3.18 15.18
C ARG A 83 -4.77 -2.27 16.22
N ASP A 84 -4.17 -1.11 16.48
CA ASP A 84 -4.63 -0.20 17.51
C ASP A 84 -5.98 0.43 17.11
N ARG A 85 -6.15 0.79 15.86
CA ARG A 85 -7.44 1.26 15.32
C ARG A 85 -8.55 0.23 15.40
N ILE A 86 -8.28 -1.02 14.98
CA ILE A 86 -9.25 -2.11 15.02
C ILE A 86 -9.65 -2.40 16.47
N ARG A 87 -8.65 -2.44 17.36
CA ARG A 87 -8.88 -2.68 18.79
C ARG A 87 -9.78 -1.61 19.41
N GLU A 88 -9.48 -0.35 19.14
CA GLU A 88 -10.25 0.78 19.66
C GLU A 88 -11.67 0.81 19.09
N ALA A 89 -11.83 0.75 17.77
CA ALA A 89 -13.12 0.85 17.10
C ALA A 89 -14.08 -0.30 17.43
N LEU A 90 -13.55 -1.48 17.77
CA LEU A 90 -14.33 -2.71 18.00
C LEU A 90 -14.23 -3.24 19.44
N CYS A 91 -13.61 -2.46 20.35
CA CYS A 91 -13.43 -2.79 21.76
C CYS A 91 -12.84 -4.20 21.98
N LEU A 92 -11.84 -4.60 21.19
CA LEU A 92 -11.26 -5.93 21.25
C LEU A 92 -10.22 -6.05 22.37
N PRO A 93 -10.14 -7.20 23.07
CA PRO A 93 -9.07 -7.49 24.00
C PRO A 93 -7.69 -7.45 23.32
N LYS A 94 -6.68 -6.94 24.04
CA LYS A 94 -5.31 -6.82 23.50
C LYS A 94 -4.74 -8.17 23.05
N GLU A 95 -5.10 -9.23 23.78
CA GLU A 95 -4.62 -10.60 23.55
C GLU A 95 -5.24 -11.26 22.32
N GLN A 96 -6.39 -10.74 21.86
CA GLN A 96 -7.12 -11.31 20.73
C GLN A 96 -6.58 -10.85 19.37
N ILE A 97 -5.97 -9.66 19.31
CA ILE A 97 -5.50 -9.06 18.04
C ILE A 97 -3.99 -8.80 18.07
N MET A 98 -3.32 -9.12 16.97
CA MET A 98 -1.90 -8.88 16.78
C MET A 98 -1.57 -8.40 15.38
N ALA A 99 -0.48 -7.64 15.25
CA ALA A 99 0.06 -7.23 13.97
C ALA A 99 1.10 -8.24 13.47
N ILE A 100 0.92 -8.70 12.24
CA ILE A 100 1.92 -9.49 11.49
C ILE A 100 2.11 -8.79 10.16
N TYR A 101 3.30 -8.24 9.95
CA TYR A 101 3.63 -7.52 8.73
C TYR A 101 3.59 -8.40 7.49
N ASN A 102 3.14 -7.83 6.38
CA ASN A 102 3.27 -8.43 5.07
C ASN A 102 4.73 -8.43 4.60
N GLY A 103 5.05 -9.32 3.66
CA GLY A 103 6.25 -9.22 2.85
C GLY A 103 5.95 -8.54 1.51
N TYR A 104 6.98 -8.44 0.69
CA TYR A 104 6.89 -8.10 -0.73
C TYR A 104 7.48 -9.23 -1.57
N SER A 105 7.25 -9.22 -2.88
CA SER A 105 7.76 -10.27 -3.76
C SER A 105 9.26 -10.15 -3.97
N GLN A 106 9.98 -11.28 -3.94
CA GLN A 106 11.42 -11.34 -4.24
C GLN A 106 11.78 -10.89 -5.66
N HIS A 107 10.79 -10.73 -6.53
CA HIS A 107 10.95 -10.14 -7.86
C HIS A 107 11.46 -8.69 -7.80
N PHE A 108 11.18 -7.96 -6.71
CA PHE A 108 11.64 -6.60 -6.49
C PHE A 108 13.02 -6.61 -5.82
N HIS A 109 14.05 -6.28 -6.58
CA HIS A 109 15.45 -6.16 -6.15
C HIS A 109 16.21 -5.26 -7.13
N PRO A 110 17.43 -4.82 -6.81
CA PRO A 110 18.22 -4.05 -7.75
C PRO A 110 18.49 -4.81 -9.05
N LEU A 111 18.21 -4.20 -10.20
CA LEU A 111 18.33 -4.74 -11.54
C LEU A 111 19.28 -3.86 -12.38
N SER A 112 19.88 -4.45 -13.41
CA SER A 112 20.65 -3.76 -14.46
C SER A 112 20.02 -3.98 -15.82
N GLY A 113 20.36 -3.13 -16.81
CA GLY A 113 19.87 -3.27 -18.18
C GLY A 113 18.36 -3.01 -18.33
N ILE A 114 17.84 -2.06 -17.57
CA ILE A 114 16.39 -1.80 -17.43
C ILE A 114 15.78 -1.00 -18.58
N SER A 115 16.59 -0.19 -19.33
CA SER A 115 16.10 0.82 -20.29
C SER A 115 15.19 0.24 -21.38
N ALA A 116 15.43 -0.97 -21.85
CA ALA A 116 14.59 -1.59 -22.89
C ALA A 116 13.13 -1.79 -22.44
N ILE A 117 12.89 -1.95 -21.14
CA ILE A 117 11.53 -2.11 -20.58
C ILE A 117 10.99 -0.76 -20.15
N THR A 118 11.77 0.08 -19.48
CA THR A 118 11.31 1.40 -19.02
C THR A 118 10.89 2.28 -20.18
N HIS A 119 11.62 2.25 -21.31
CA HIS A 119 11.31 3.03 -22.52
C HIS A 119 9.99 2.66 -23.20
N LYS A 120 9.36 1.53 -22.87
CA LYS A 120 7.98 1.23 -23.29
C LYS A 120 6.95 2.16 -22.64
N TYR A 121 7.29 2.70 -21.47
CA TYR A 121 6.38 3.45 -20.61
C TYR A 121 6.76 4.92 -20.47
N ILE A 122 8.07 5.24 -20.55
CA ILE A 122 8.57 6.60 -20.45
C ILE A 122 9.89 6.73 -21.23
N HIS A 123 9.98 7.74 -22.11
CA HIS A 123 11.17 8.00 -22.93
C HIS A 123 12.22 8.83 -22.17
N SER A 124 12.59 8.36 -20.98
CA SER A 124 13.62 8.98 -20.14
C SER A 124 14.23 7.92 -19.22
N ASP A 125 15.53 7.97 -19.02
CA ASP A 125 16.24 7.16 -18.04
C ASP A 125 16.30 7.82 -16.65
N ASP A 126 15.83 9.06 -16.53
CA ASP A 126 15.82 9.85 -15.29
C ASP A 126 14.41 10.45 -15.08
N TYR A 127 13.59 9.81 -14.26
CA TYR A 127 12.18 10.16 -14.07
C TYR A 127 11.71 9.95 -12.63
N LEU A 128 10.60 10.58 -12.28
CA LEU A 128 9.85 10.33 -11.06
C LEU A 128 8.76 9.30 -11.35
N PHE A 129 8.41 8.48 -10.36
CA PHE A 129 7.37 7.46 -10.52
C PHE A 129 6.27 7.62 -9.48
N PHE A 130 5.02 7.47 -9.91
CA PHE A 130 3.83 7.54 -9.07
C PHE A 130 2.81 6.47 -9.45
N LEU A 131 2.32 5.70 -8.48
CA LEU A 131 1.18 4.80 -8.66
C LEU A 131 -0.11 5.54 -8.33
N GLY A 132 -0.70 6.16 -9.36
CA GLY A 132 -1.94 6.89 -9.26
C GLY A 132 -3.13 6.06 -9.76
N ASN A 133 -4.28 6.21 -9.13
CA ASN A 133 -5.56 5.76 -9.64
C ASN A 133 -6.66 6.73 -9.18
N THR A 134 -7.91 6.46 -9.54
CA THR A 134 -9.04 7.35 -9.22
C THR A 134 -9.54 7.21 -7.77
N ASP A 135 -8.94 6.38 -6.94
CA ASP A 135 -9.28 6.28 -5.52
C ASP A 135 -8.81 7.58 -4.81
N PRO A 136 -9.70 8.33 -4.15
CA PRO A 136 -9.34 9.58 -3.47
C PRO A 136 -8.19 9.45 -2.47
N LYS A 137 -8.03 8.27 -1.85
CA LYS A 137 -6.92 8.01 -0.92
C LYS A 137 -5.54 8.08 -1.56
N LYS A 138 -5.42 7.91 -2.89
CA LYS A 138 -4.16 8.00 -3.63
C LYS A 138 -3.65 9.43 -3.80
N ASN A 139 -4.49 10.42 -3.49
CA ASN A 139 -4.10 11.82 -3.41
C ASN A 139 -3.53 12.41 -4.71
N VAL A 140 -4.01 11.93 -5.86
CA VAL A 140 -3.51 12.34 -7.18
C VAL A 140 -3.47 13.86 -7.37
N PRO A 141 -4.54 14.63 -7.03
CA PRO A 141 -4.54 16.07 -7.27
C PRO A 141 -3.39 16.81 -6.54
N ARG A 142 -3.16 16.49 -5.24
CA ARG A 142 -2.09 17.14 -4.48
C ARG A 142 -0.70 16.70 -4.90
N THR A 143 -0.55 15.42 -5.29
CA THR A 143 0.71 14.92 -5.82
C THR A 143 1.09 15.66 -7.11
N LEU A 144 0.13 15.91 -8.02
CA LEU A 144 0.36 16.67 -9.24
C LEU A 144 0.64 18.14 -8.95
N LYS A 145 0.00 18.75 -7.95
CA LYS A 145 0.36 20.10 -7.48
C LYS A 145 1.78 20.17 -6.95
N ALA A 146 2.17 19.25 -6.09
CA ALA A 146 3.54 19.16 -5.59
C ALA A 146 4.56 19.02 -6.74
N TYR A 147 4.22 18.19 -7.73
CA TYR A 147 5.03 18.05 -8.94
C TYR A 147 5.11 19.34 -9.77
N SER A 148 4.01 20.09 -9.91
CA SER A 148 4.01 21.41 -10.57
C SER A 148 4.97 22.39 -9.83
N LEU A 149 4.93 22.40 -8.50
CA LEU A 149 5.84 23.23 -7.70
C LEU A 149 7.31 22.81 -7.88
N TYR A 150 7.58 21.51 -7.92
CA TYR A 150 8.91 20.99 -8.23
C TYR A 150 9.38 21.43 -9.61
N LEU A 151 8.57 21.31 -10.66
CA LEU A 151 8.95 21.70 -12.03
C LEU A 151 9.29 23.19 -12.17
N LYS A 152 8.64 24.05 -11.41
CA LYS A 152 8.91 25.51 -11.40
C LYS A 152 10.29 25.85 -10.84
N ARG A 153 10.85 25.02 -9.99
CA ARG A 153 12.10 25.26 -9.25
C ARG A 153 13.25 24.37 -9.70
N SER A 154 12.93 23.18 -10.22
CA SER A 154 13.91 22.17 -10.63
C SER A 154 14.71 22.63 -11.85
N SER A 155 16.03 22.41 -11.79
CA SER A 155 16.92 22.55 -12.94
C SER A 155 16.84 21.36 -13.91
N ARG A 156 16.49 20.19 -13.42
CA ARG A 156 16.42 18.92 -14.20
C ARG A 156 15.07 18.71 -14.86
N LYS A 157 13.99 19.16 -14.25
CA LYS A 157 12.60 19.00 -14.73
C LYS A 157 12.31 17.55 -15.14
N ARG A 158 12.64 16.61 -14.24
CA ARG A 158 12.40 15.18 -14.49
C ARG A 158 10.95 14.91 -14.83
N PRO A 159 10.65 14.15 -15.89
CA PRO A 159 9.28 13.74 -16.20
C PRO A 159 8.71 12.82 -15.11
N LEU A 160 7.38 12.81 -14.99
CA LEU A 160 6.65 11.97 -14.04
C LEU A 160 5.92 10.88 -14.78
N LEU A 161 6.25 9.62 -14.48
CA LEU A 161 5.48 8.44 -14.89
C LEU A 161 4.35 8.20 -13.90
N ILE A 162 3.12 8.13 -14.40
CA ILE A 162 1.90 7.87 -13.60
C ILE A 162 1.27 6.58 -14.09
N ALA A 163 1.28 5.54 -13.28
CA ALA A 163 0.58 4.29 -13.59
C ALA A 163 -0.89 4.35 -13.15
N ASP A 164 -1.72 3.52 -13.79
CA ASP A 164 -3.14 3.28 -13.45
C ASP A 164 -4.06 4.51 -13.50
N LEU A 165 -3.66 5.59 -14.18
CA LEU A 165 -4.48 6.77 -14.38
C LEU A 165 -4.86 6.92 -15.86
N ARG A 166 -6.15 7.08 -16.13
CA ARG A 166 -6.67 7.30 -17.48
C ARG A 166 -6.54 8.77 -17.87
N GLU A 167 -6.30 9.03 -19.16
CA GLU A 167 -6.11 10.37 -19.68
C GLU A 167 -7.28 11.31 -19.39
N ASP A 168 -8.53 10.84 -19.57
CA ASP A 168 -9.73 11.64 -19.31
C ASP A 168 -9.80 12.13 -17.85
N LYS A 169 -9.35 11.31 -16.90
CA LYS A 169 -9.28 11.66 -15.49
C LYS A 169 -8.10 12.56 -15.16
N LEU A 170 -6.96 12.32 -15.79
CA LEU A 170 -5.79 13.20 -15.67
C LEU A 170 -6.14 14.61 -16.13
N ASP A 171 -6.71 14.76 -17.33
CA ASP A 171 -7.08 16.07 -17.91
C ASP A 171 -8.10 16.82 -17.05
N MET A 172 -9.05 16.10 -16.46
CA MET A 172 -10.00 16.67 -15.51
C MET A 172 -9.26 17.25 -14.28
N ILE A 173 -8.37 16.46 -13.67
CA ILE A 173 -7.61 16.87 -12.48
C ILE A 173 -6.71 18.07 -12.81
N LEU A 174 -6.00 18.06 -13.95
CA LEU A 174 -5.11 19.15 -14.34
C LEU A 174 -5.89 20.47 -14.46
N ARG A 175 -7.07 20.46 -15.11
CA ARG A 175 -7.95 21.62 -15.21
C ARG A 175 -8.50 22.09 -13.86
N GLU A 176 -8.98 21.16 -13.03
CA GLU A 176 -9.51 21.50 -11.69
C GLU A 176 -8.45 22.10 -10.76
N GLN A 177 -7.19 21.69 -10.94
CA GLN A 177 -6.06 22.19 -10.13
C GLN A 177 -5.33 23.38 -10.76
N HIS A 178 -5.71 23.81 -12.00
CA HIS A 178 -5.06 24.88 -12.78
C HIS A 178 -3.54 24.66 -12.96
N ILE A 179 -3.19 23.44 -13.42
CA ILE A 179 -1.80 22.99 -13.63
C ILE A 179 -1.62 22.30 -14.98
N GLU A 180 -2.34 22.69 -16.01
CA GLU A 180 -2.31 22.08 -17.35
C GLU A 180 -0.91 22.17 -17.98
N GLU A 181 -0.14 23.17 -17.58
CA GLU A 181 1.23 23.41 -18.06
C GLU A 181 2.20 22.24 -17.77
N ILE A 182 1.87 21.35 -16.81
CA ILE A 182 2.73 20.20 -16.51
C ILE A 182 2.51 19.02 -17.47
N LYS A 183 1.42 19.00 -18.26
CA LYS A 183 1.04 17.86 -19.11
C LYS A 183 2.17 17.37 -20.04
N PRO A 184 3.00 18.24 -20.64
CA PRO A 184 4.14 17.80 -21.47
C PRO A 184 5.21 16.98 -20.72
N TYR A 185 5.25 17.06 -19.40
CA TYR A 185 6.20 16.34 -18.53
C TYR A 185 5.60 15.05 -17.95
N LEU A 186 4.39 14.67 -18.33
CA LEU A 186 3.70 13.50 -17.80
C LEU A 186 3.72 12.35 -18.81
N SER A 187 4.01 11.15 -18.31
CA SER A 187 3.76 9.89 -19.02
C SER A 187 2.70 9.10 -18.26
N TYR A 188 1.62 8.70 -18.93
CA TYR A 188 0.46 8.03 -18.31
C TYR A 188 -0.01 6.83 -19.15
N PRO A 189 0.80 5.76 -19.20
CA PRO A 189 0.54 4.61 -20.07
C PRO A 189 -0.68 3.78 -19.65
N GLY A 190 -1.38 4.15 -18.59
CA GLY A 190 -2.47 3.35 -18.01
C GLY A 190 -1.94 2.20 -17.15
N TYR A 191 -2.51 1.01 -17.35
CA TYR A 191 -2.13 -0.17 -16.58
C TYR A 191 -0.71 -0.64 -16.94
N ILE A 192 0.09 -0.91 -15.91
CA ILE A 192 1.43 -1.46 -16.01
C ILE A 192 1.44 -2.88 -15.44
N SER A 193 2.04 -3.82 -16.17
CA SER A 193 2.11 -5.20 -15.70
C SER A 193 2.99 -5.32 -14.45
N ASN A 194 2.60 -6.21 -13.54
CA ASN A 194 3.37 -6.42 -12.30
C ASN A 194 4.81 -6.90 -12.56
N LYS A 195 5.04 -7.54 -13.72
CA LYS A 195 6.39 -7.96 -14.14
C LYS A 195 7.29 -6.78 -14.50
N ASP A 196 6.70 -5.73 -15.06
CA ASP A 196 7.44 -4.55 -15.53
C ASP A 196 7.64 -3.51 -14.41
N LEU A 197 6.82 -3.57 -13.33
CA LEU A 197 6.96 -2.64 -12.20
C LEU A 197 8.35 -2.65 -11.57
N ALA A 198 9.00 -3.81 -11.45
CA ALA A 198 10.35 -3.90 -10.89
C ALA A 198 11.35 -3.08 -11.71
N TYR A 199 11.25 -3.10 -13.05
CA TYR A 199 12.12 -2.30 -13.92
C TYR A 199 11.83 -0.81 -13.76
N LEU A 200 10.56 -0.43 -13.62
CA LEU A 200 10.17 0.96 -13.44
C LEU A 200 10.57 1.52 -12.07
N TYR A 201 10.50 0.72 -11.02
CA TYR A 201 11.08 1.15 -9.74
C TYR A 201 12.59 1.35 -9.86
N ASN A 202 13.32 0.39 -10.44
CA ASN A 202 14.77 0.48 -10.59
C ASN A 202 15.24 1.68 -11.44
N GLY A 203 14.42 2.13 -12.41
CA GLY A 203 14.74 3.29 -13.27
C GLY A 203 14.32 4.62 -12.68
N ALA A 204 13.46 4.63 -11.68
CA ALA A 204 12.94 5.86 -11.11
C ALA A 204 13.96 6.53 -10.18
N PHE A 205 14.14 7.84 -10.35
CA PHE A 205 14.92 8.68 -9.43
C PHE A 205 14.29 8.71 -8.03
N VAL A 206 12.95 8.83 -7.97
CA VAL A 206 12.15 8.83 -6.72
C VAL A 206 10.81 8.17 -7.00
N PHE A 207 10.32 7.40 -6.06
CA PHE A 207 8.95 6.92 -6.03
C PHE A 207 8.10 7.77 -5.08
N LEU A 208 7.02 8.35 -5.61
CA LEU A 208 6.03 9.11 -4.85
C LEU A 208 4.92 8.18 -4.35
N TYR A 209 4.76 8.09 -3.05
CA TYR A 209 3.71 7.32 -2.39
C TYR A 209 2.93 8.17 -1.39
N THR A 210 2.38 9.26 -1.88
CA THR A 210 1.76 10.35 -1.12
C THR A 210 0.29 10.08 -0.76
N SER A 211 -0.09 8.82 -0.61
CA SER A 211 -1.43 8.40 -0.21
C SER A 211 -1.86 9.06 1.09
N LEU A 212 -3.16 9.38 1.21
CA LEU A 212 -3.75 9.90 2.44
C LEU A 212 -3.89 8.82 3.51
N ARG A 213 -4.07 7.57 3.06
CA ARG A 213 -4.26 6.42 3.95
C ARG A 213 -3.87 5.11 3.29
N GLU A 214 -3.08 4.33 4.03
CA GLU A 214 -2.74 2.95 3.68
C GLU A 214 -2.72 2.08 4.95
N SER A 215 -3.14 0.84 4.81
CA SER A 215 -3.11 -0.13 5.91
C SER A 215 -1.73 -0.74 6.11
N PHE A 216 -0.88 -0.71 5.05
CA PHE A 216 0.49 -1.23 5.09
C PHE A 216 1.42 -0.48 4.12
N GLY A 217 1.23 -0.60 2.79
CA GLY A 217 2.06 0.08 1.79
C GLY A 217 3.10 -0.82 1.13
N ILE A 218 2.68 -1.97 0.58
CA ILE A 218 3.57 -2.89 -0.15
C ILE A 218 4.34 -2.18 -1.28
N PRO A 219 3.73 -1.31 -2.12
CA PRO A 219 4.45 -0.61 -3.20
C PRO A 219 5.66 0.21 -2.72
N MET A 220 5.57 0.79 -1.53
CA MET A 220 6.69 1.52 -0.92
C MET A 220 7.88 0.59 -0.62
N LEU A 221 7.61 -0.62 -0.11
CA LEU A 221 8.65 -1.61 0.15
C LEU A 221 9.25 -2.18 -1.13
N GLU A 222 8.45 -2.32 -2.19
CA GLU A 222 8.89 -2.75 -3.52
C GLU A 222 9.88 -1.75 -4.13
N ALA A 223 9.54 -0.45 -4.07
CA ALA A 223 10.43 0.62 -4.50
C ALA A 223 11.75 0.64 -3.70
N MET A 224 11.66 0.58 -2.36
CA MET A 224 12.83 0.50 -1.48
C MET A 224 13.70 -0.73 -1.77
N ALA A 225 13.10 -1.88 -2.06
CA ALA A 225 13.82 -3.11 -2.39
C ALA A 225 14.55 -3.02 -3.73
N CYS A 226 14.05 -2.21 -4.65
CA CYS A 226 14.69 -1.89 -5.93
C CYS A 226 15.81 -0.84 -5.80
N GLY A 227 15.99 -0.23 -4.63
CA GLY A 227 16.97 0.82 -4.41
C GLY A 227 16.46 2.22 -4.79
N THR A 228 15.17 2.41 -4.88
CA THR A 228 14.55 3.69 -5.23
C THR A 228 14.17 4.45 -3.96
N PRO A 229 14.62 5.70 -3.78
CA PRO A 229 14.16 6.58 -2.71
C PRO A 229 12.64 6.76 -2.75
N VAL A 230 12.02 6.85 -1.59
CA VAL A 230 10.56 6.97 -1.46
C VAL A 230 10.21 8.22 -0.69
N ILE A 231 9.34 9.06 -1.25
CA ILE A 231 8.62 10.11 -0.51
C ILE A 231 7.21 9.58 -0.23
N THR A 232 6.84 9.52 1.05
CA THR A 232 5.56 8.97 1.49
C THR A 232 4.86 9.86 2.51
N GLY A 233 3.56 9.64 2.72
CA GLY A 233 2.80 10.39 3.71
C GLY A 233 3.24 10.09 5.15
N ASN A 234 3.09 11.08 6.03
CA ASN A 234 3.32 10.95 7.48
C ASN A 234 2.08 10.43 8.23
N THR A 235 1.09 9.88 7.52
CA THR A 235 -0.21 9.43 8.04
C THR A 235 -0.35 7.91 8.00
N SER A 236 -1.30 7.38 8.76
CA SER A 236 -1.68 5.96 8.81
C SER A 236 -0.50 5.01 9.08
N ALA A 237 -0.41 3.86 8.42
CA ALA A 237 0.68 2.90 8.62
C ALA A 237 1.99 3.31 7.92
N MET A 238 1.99 4.37 7.08
CA MET A 238 3.17 4.73 6.28
C MET A 238 4.41 5.06 7.11
N PRO A 239 4.36 5.87 8.19
CA PRO A 239 5.53 6.12 9.04
C PRO A 239 6.09 4.86 9.68
N GLU A 240 5.20 3.96 10.12
CA GLU A 240 5.57 2.68 10.74
C GLU A 240 6.32 1.78 9.76
N ILE A 241 5.83 1.69 8.52
CA ILE A 241 6.41 0.81 7.50
C ILE A 241 7.64 1.43 6.84
N ALA A 242 7.62 2.72 6.57
CA ALA A 242 8.75 3.44 5.99
C ALA A 242 9.98 3.48 6.92
N GLY A 243 9.77 3.73 8.21
CA GLY A 243 10.86 3.94 9.14
C GLY A 243 11.83 5.02 8.62
N LYS A 244 13.12 4.78 8.72
CA LYS A 244 14.15 5.66 8.13
C LYS A 244 14.35 5.48 6.62
N GLY A 245 13.73 4.45 6.02
CA GLY A 245 13.88 4.14 4.59
C GLY A 245 13.00 4.97 3.68
N GLY A 246 12.09 5.80 4.21
CA GLY A 246 11.24 6.70 3.44
C GLY A 246 11.25 8.11 4.02
N LEU A 247 11.20 9.08 3.14
CA LEU A 247 11.04 10.49 3.48
C LEU A 247 9.57 10.76 3.74
N LEU A 248 9.26 11.17 4.97
CA LEU A 248 7.90 11.47 5.39
C LEU A 248 7.55 12.93 5.06
N ALA A 249 6.39 13.15 4.48
CA ALA A 249 5.81 14.46 4.22
C ALA A 249 4.34 14.48 4.64
N ASP A 250 3.82 15.64 5.01
CA ASP A 250 2.38 15.82 5.14
C ASP A 250 1.74 15.70 3.74
N PRO A 251 0.88 14.69 3.48
CA PRO A 251 0.27 14.50 2.18
C PRO A 251 -0.73 15.61 1.80
N PHE A 252 -1.03 16.52 2.72
CA PHE A 252 -1.83 17.72 2.48
C PHE A 252 -0.98 18.97 2.21
N ASN A 253 0.36 18.88 2.32
CA ASN A 253 1.30 19.97 2.11
C ASN A 253 2.14 19.72 0.84
N GLU A 254 1.71 20.29 -0.28
CA GLU A 254 2.34 20.14 -1.59
C GLU A 254 3.77 20.73 -1.61
N GLU A 255 4.00 21.79 -0.85
CA GLU A 255 5.31 22.44 -0.73
C GLU A 255 6.35 21.54 -0.04
N GLU A 256 5.95 20.80 0.97
CA GLU A 256 6.83 19.85 1.65
C GLU A 256 7.28 18.73 0.73
N VAL A 257 6.36 18.15 -0.04
CA VAL A 257 6.66 17.11 -1.04
C VAL A 257 7.60 17.67 -2.12
N ALA A 258 7.30 18.87 -2.65
CA ALA A 258 8.15 19.53 -3.66
C ALA A 258 9.56 19.84 -3.12
N SER A 259 9.66 20.29 -1.88
CA SER A 259 10.95 20.58 -1.23
C SER A 259 11.80 19.33 -1.03
N LEU A 260 11.19 18.20 -0.69
CA LEU A 260 11.90 16.92 -0.60
C LEU A 260 12.40 16.44 -1.96
N LEU A 261 11.61 16.62 -3.03
CA LEU A 261 12.04 16.31 -4.41
C LEU A 261 13.26 17.16 -4.81
N LEU A 262 13.23 18.48 -4.53
CA LEU A 262 14.35 19.38 -4.82
C LEU A 262 15.59 19.01 -4.01
N ARG A 263 15.44 18.71 -2.72
CA ARG A 263 16.55 18.30 -1.88
C ARG A 263 17.23 17.02 -2.39
N LEU A 264 16.44 16.03 -2.83
CA LEU A 264 17.00 14.82 -3.43
C LEU A 264 17.74 15.11 -4.74
N GLU A 265 17.27 16.10 -5.52
CA GLU A 265 17.91 16.53 -6.78
C GLU A 265 19.21 17.29 -6.53
N GLU A 266 19.27 18.14 -5.52
CA GLU A 266 20.39 19.04 -5.25
C GLU A 266 21.48 18.39 -4.39
N ASP A 267 21.14 17.39 -3.56
CA ASP A 267 22.06 16.72 -2.64
C ASP A 267 22.18 15.22 -2.98
N GLN A 268 23.19 14.90 -3.83
CA GLN A 268 23.46 13.51 -4.24
C GLN A 268 23.80 12.61 -3.03
N ALA A 269 24.51 13.12 -2.04
CA ALA A 269 24.86 12.33 -0.85
C ALA A 269 23.62 11.96 -0.05
N PHE A 270 22.68 12.90 0.07
CA PHE A 270 21.38 12.63 0.70
C PHE A 270 20.55 11.62 -0.10
N HIS A 271 20.53 11.72 -1.43
CA HIS A 271 19.84 10.75 -2.30
C HIS A 271 20.40 9.35 -2.10
N ASP A 272 21.74 9.18 -2.14
CA ASP A 272 22.42 7.89 -1.95
C ASP A 272 22.18 7.32 -0.54
N GLU A 273 22.09 8.16 0.46
CA GLU A 273 21.74 7.76 1.82
C GLU A 273 20.31 7.20 1.88
N GLN A 274 19.35 7.83 1.18
CA GLN A 274 17.97 7.32 1.13
C GLN A 274 17.88 5.96 0.42
N ILE A 275 18.63 5.74 -0.65
CA ILE A 275 18.75 4.42 -1.28
C ILE A 275 19.21 3.38 -0.25
N LYS A 276 20.29 3.67 0.47
CA LYS A 276 20.84 2.77 1.49
C LYS A 276 19.84 2.44 2.59
N TYR A 277 19.16 3.46 3.13
CA TYR A 277 18.15 3.27 4.17
C TYR A 277 16.95 2.47 3.65
N GLY A 278 16.48 2.73 2.43
CA GLY A 278 15.40 1.99 1.79
C GLY A 278 15.72 0.50 1.64
N LEU A 279 16.91 0.18 1.10
CA LEU A 279 17.38 -1.19 0.95
C LEU A 279 17.52 -1.92 2.30
N GLN A 280 18.00 -1.24 3.35
CA GLN A 280 18.07 -1.82 4.69
C GLN A 280 16.67 -2.05 5.27
N ARG A 281 15.76 -1.09 5.08
CA ARG A 281 14.40 -1.16 5.61
C ARG A 281 13.60 -2.28 4.98
N SER A 282 13.62 -2.42 3.65
CA SER A 282 12.85 -3.45 2.94
C SER A 282 13.22 -4.88 3.38
N ARG A 283 14.49 -5.14 3.72
CA ARG A 283 14.96 -6.47 4.19
C ARG A 283 14.29 -6.97 5.47
N LEU A 284 13.66 -6.08 6.24
CA LEU A 284 12.94 -6.44 7.46
C LEU A 284 11.57 -7.07 7.16
N PHE A 285 11.11 -7.02 5.91
CA PHE A 285 9.79 -7.47 5.49
C PHE A 285 9.90 -8.61 4.48
N SER A 286 9.43 -9.78 4.86
CA SER A 286 9.43 -10.94 3.96
C SER A 286 8.25 -11.85 4.23
N TRP A 287 7.71 -12.47 3.19
CA TRP A 287 6.65 -13.47 3.32
C TRP A 287 7.08 -14.68 4.16
N ASN A 288 8.38 -15.03 4.16
CA ASN A 288 8.91 -16.08 5.04
C ASN A 288 8.78 -15.71 6.52
N HIS A 289 9.05 -14.45 6.88
CA HIS A 289 8.86 -13.98 8.25
C HIS A 289 7.38 -13.97 8.64
N THR A 290 6.51 -13.48 7.75
CA THR A 290 5.06 -13.51 7.90
C THR A 290 4.56 -14.94 8.15
N ALA A 291 4.99 -15.89 7.32
CA ALA A 291 4.59 -17.30 7.43
C ALA A 291 5.02 -17.93 8.73
N ARG A 292 6.26 -17.68 9.20
CA ARG A 292 6.74 -18.18 10.49
C ARG A 292 5.91 -17.66 11.67
N LYS A 293 5.58 -16.37 11.66
CA LYS A 293 4.72 -15.78 12.70
C LYS A 293 3.31 -16.36 12.67
N LEU A 294 2.75 -16.54 11.46
CA LEU A 294 1.45 -17.19 11.30
C LEU A 294 1.44 -18.62 11.83
N LEU A 295 2.47 -19.40 11.52
CA LEU A 295 2.61 -20.76 12.03
C LEU A 295 2.65 -20.78 13.56
N GLN A 296 3.38 -19.88 14.18
CA GLN A 296 3.41 -19.73 15.63
C GLN A 296 2.01 -19.48 16.20
N VAL A 297 1.25 -18.57 15.59
CA VAL A 297 -0.14 -18.29 16.00
C VAL A 297 -1.01 -19.55 15.90
N TYR A 298 -0.88 -20.32 14.83
CA TYR A 298 -1.66 -21.57 14.68
C TYR A 298 -1.32 -22.57 15.77
N MET A 299 -0.05 -22.74 16.09
CA MET A 299 0.41 -23.65 17.16
C MET A 299 -0.14 -23.20 18.53
N GLU A 300 -0.09 -21.91 18.84
CA GLU A 300 -0.64 -21.35 20.08
C GLU A 300 -2.15 -21.60 20.19
N VAL A 301 -2.92 -21.37 19.11
CA VAL A 301 -4.35 -21.61 19.08
C VAL A 301 -4.66 -23.09 19.32
N ILE A 302 -3.99 -23.99 18.60
CA ILE A 302 -4.21 -25.44 18.74
C ILE A 302 -3.85 -25.92 20.13
N GLN A 303 -2.75 -25.46 20.72
CA GLN A 303 -2.32 -25.82 22.07
C GLN A 303 -3.31 -25.33 23.14
N SER A 304 -3.93 -24.16 22.93
CA SER A 304 -4.92 -23.62 23.88
C SER A 304 -6.21 -24.44 23.97
N LEU A 305 -6.45 -25.32 23.01
CA LEU A 305 -7.63 -26.21 22.98
C LEU A 305 -7.39 -27.55 23.71
N LYS A 306 -6.13 -27.88 23.97
CA LYS A 306 -5.75 -29.13 24.65
C LYS A 306 -5.70 -28.96 26.18
N LYS A 307 -5.80 -27.73 26.65
CA LYS A 307 -5.95 -27.36 28.07
C LYS A 307 -7.42 -27.17 28.44
#